data_8a52426ca1c6db12d201b31a7742b5e6
#
_entry.id   8a52426ca1c6db12d201b31a7742b5e6
#
_cell.length_a   1.000
_cell.length_b   1.000
_cell.length_c   1.000
_cell.angle_alpha   90.00
_cell.angle_beta   90.00
_cell.angle_gamma   90.00
#
_symmetry.space_group_name_H-M   'P 1'
#
loop_
_entity.id
_entity.type
_entity.pdbx_description
1 polymer ?
#
loop_
_entity_poly.entity_id
_entity_poly.type
_entity_poly.pdbx_seq_one_letter_code
_entity_poly.pdbx_strand_id
1 'polypeptide(L)'
;MKLKIYNTTKKLFLLVFIYQFFSCETQSNGFLKIDDDCSLKVRGLVENYSKNNISETVNFISDSVIIYFNNDSFIGLNMLISEFVDDHKMFSKIQIEDLKTHTLYFKNDKIITEQSFEWHADGNFSKNHVHTSIHLNYYWKKDKVNKIVAIFDSENYLNEEILFNKQEN
;
A
#
# COMPACT_ATOMS: atom_id res chain seq x y z
N MET A 1 -38.46 57.31 -3.75
CA MET A 1 -38.52 55.95 -4.37
C MET A 1 -37.16 55.30 -4.65
N LYS A 2 -36.05 56.03 -4.79
CA LYS A 2 -34.69 55.49 -5.08
C LYS A 2 -34.02 54.72 -3.94
N LEU A 3 -34.31 55.03 -2.65
CA LEU A 3 -33.66 54.34 -1.52
C LEU A 3 -34.14 52.89 -1.25
N LYS A 4 -35.38 52.56 -1.65
CA LYS A 4 -35.95 51.22 -1.44
C LYS A 4 -35.38 50.19 -2.41
N ILE A 5 -35.03 50.61 -3.62
CA ILE A 5 -34.46 49.72 -4.68
C ILE A 5 -33.02 49.34 -4.32
N TYR A 6 -32.24 50.27 -3.76
CA TYR A 6 -30.85 50.05 -3.37
C TYR A 6 -30.67 49.01 -2.24
N ASN A 7 -31.59 48.96 -1.29
CA ASN A 7 -31.57 47.97 -0.20
C ASN A 7 -31.99 46.58 -0.66
N THR A 8 -32.85 46.47 -1.66
CA THR A 8 -33.31 45.18 -2.20
C THR A 8 -32.21 44.53 -3.06
N THR A 9 -31.50 45.31 -3.87
CA THR A 9 -30.37 44.82 -4.66
C THR A 9 -29.18 44.35 -3.79
N LYS A 10 -28.86 45.08 -2.71
CA LYS A 10 -27.81 44.62 -1.75
C LYS A 10 -28.17 43.31 -1.06
N LYS A 11 -29.42 43.13 -0.67
CA LYS A 11 -29.87 41.87 -0.04
C LYS A 11 -29.86 40.71 -1.02
N LEU A 12 -30.21 40.95 -2.29
CA LEU A 12 -30.18 39.97 -3.36
C LEU A 12 -28.72 39.55 -3.68
N PHE A 13 -27.80 40.52 -3.71
CA PHE A 13 -26.37 40.26 -3.96
C PHE A 13 -25.74 39.46 -2.79
N LEU A 14 -26.11 39.75 -1.55
CA LEU A 14 -25.65 39.02 -0.40
C LEU A 14 -26.15 37.56 -0.38
N LEU A 15 -27.40 37.32 -0.77
CA LEU A 15 -27.98 35.99 -0.91
C LEU A 15 -27.30 35.15 -2.00
N VAL A 16 -27.00 35.73 -3.15
CA VAL A 16 -26.27 35.05 -4.25
C VAL A 16 -24.83 34.72 -3.82
N PHE A 17 -24.16 35.61 -3.06
CA PHE A 17 -22.82 35.38 -2.55
C PHE A 17 -22.79 34.25 -1.52
N ILE A 18 -23.78 34.18 -0.63
CA ILE A 18 -23.91 33.08 0.34
C ILE A 18 -24.16 31.74 -0.38
N TYR A 19 -24.97 31.70 -1.44
CA TYR A 19 -25.21 30.49 -2.22
C TYR A 19 -23.93 29.93 -2.90
N GLN A 20 -22.98 30.76 -3.29
CA GLN A 20 -21.73 30.34 -3.90
C GLN A 20 -20.79 29.66 -2.89
N PHE A 21 -20.88 29.97 -1.59
CA PHE A 21 -20.10 29.30 -0.54
C PHE A 21 -20.65 27.93 -0.15
N PHE A 22 -21.93 27.65 -0.40
CA PHE A 22 -22.52 26.34 -0.12
C PHE A 22 -22.43 25.34 -1.31
N SER A 23 -21.98 25.76 -2.48
CA SER A 23 -21.90 24.88 -3.65
C SER A 23 -20.54 24.22 -3.84
N CYS A 24 -19.62 24.35 -2.90
CA CYS A 24 -18.40 23.54 -2.88
C CYS A 24 -18.73 22.20 -2.22
N GLU A 25 -19.58 21.38 -2.83
CA GLU A 25 -19.56 19.94 -2.61
C GLU A 25 -18.20 19.46 -3.11
N THR A 26 -17.26 19.27 -2.20
CA THR A 26 -16.12 18.41 -2.45
C THR A 26 -16.69 17.03 -2.76
N GLN A 27 -16.86 16.72 -4.03
CA GLN A 27 -17.16 15.36 -4.47
C GLN A 27 -15.96 14.51 -4.04
N SER A 28 -16.01 13.93 -2.83
CA SER A 28 -15.04 12.96 -2.45
C SER A 28 -15.16 11.79 -3.43
N ASN A 29 -14.12 11.56 -4.23
CA ASN A 29 -14.08 10.47 -5.20
C ASN A 29 -13.97 9.09 -4.56
N GLY A 30 -13.95 9.00 -3.24
CA GLY A 30 -13.85 7.79 -2.46
C GLY A 30 -13.84 8.05 -0.96
N PHE A 31 -13.67 7.00 -0.19
CA PHE A 31 -13.51 7.05 1.27
C PHE A 31 -12.39 6.09 1.73
N LEU A 32 -11.82 6.38 2.89
CA LEU A 32 -10.74 5.62 3.49
C LEU A 32 -11.26 4.83 4.69
N LYS A 33 -10.77 3.58 4.85
CA LYS A 33 -10.96 2.74 6.04
C LYS A 33 -9.63 2.21 6.55
N ILE A 34 -9.50 2.07 7.88
CA ILE A 34 -8.26 1.62 8.53
C ILE A 34 -8.35 0.16 8.97
N ASP A 35 -9.51 -0.27 9.49
CA ASP A 35 -9.72 -1.61 10.07
C ASP A 35 -10.83 -2.37 9.34
N ASP A 36 -10.81 -2.35 8.03
CA ASP A 36 -11.68 -3.14 7.20
C ASP A 36 -11.05 -4.52 6.84
N ASP A 37 -11.84 -5.39 6.23
CA ASP A 37 -11.40 -6.74 5.85
C ASP A 37 -10.15 -6.75 4.95
N CYS A 38 -10.05 -5.79 4.00
CA CYS A 38 -8.88 -5.66 3.12
C CYS A 38 -7.63 -5.26 3.91
N SER A 39 -7.72 -4.24 4.76
CA SER A 39 -6.61 -3.77 5.60
C SER A 39 -6.14 -4.86 6.57
N LEU A 40 -7.06 -5.60 7.18
CA LEU A 40 -6.75 -6.68 8.11
C LEU A 40 -6.03 -7.84 7.42
N LYS A 41 -6.47 -8.25 6.23
CA LYS A 41 -5.82 -9.31 5.44
C LYS A 41 -4.38 -8.93 5.07
N VAL A 42 -4.17 -7.71 4.56
CA VAL A 42 -2.85 -7.22 4.16
C VAL A 42 -1.92 -7.06 5.36
N ARG A 43 -2.43 -6.59 6.51
CA ARG A 43 -1.68 -6.52 7.76
C ARG A 43 -1.24 -7.91 8.23
N GLY A 44 -2.15 -8.87 8.22
CA GLY A 44 -1.86 -10.25 8.57
C GLY A 44 -0.81 -10.91 7.67
N LEU A 45 -0.75 -10.55 6.38
CA LEU A 45 0.28 -11.04 5.46
C LEU A 45 1.68 -10.63 5.93
N VAL A 46 1.89 -9.34 6.22
CA VAL A 46 3.20 -8.82 6.65
C VAL A 46 3.60 -9.35 8.03
N GLU A 47 2.65 -9.46 8.95
CA GLU A 47 2.91 -10.07 10.27
C GLU A 47 3.31 -11.55 10.17
N ASN A 48 2.71 -12.31 9.25
CA ASN A 48 3.08 -13.72 9.04
C ASN A 48 4.37 -13.86 8.22
N TYR A 49 4.63 -12.94 7.28
CA TYR A 49 5.92 -12.85 6.61
C TYR A 49 7.06 -12.70 7.63
N SER A 50 6.99 -11.76 8.55
CA SER A 50 8.04 -11.56 9.55
C SER A 50 8.30 -12.79 10.44
N LYS A 51 7.30 -13.68 10.58
CA LYS A 51 7.38 -14.93 11.36
C LYS A 51 7.74 -16.16 10.51
N ASN A 52 8.04 -15.99 9.23
CA ASN A 52 8.23 -17.08 8.26
C ASN A 52 7.05 -18.06 8.17
N ASN A 53 5.82 -17.55 8.28
CA ASN A 53 4.58 -18.34 8.24
C ASN A 53 3.62 -17.79 7.16
N ILE A 54 3.97 -17.96 5.89
CA ILE A 54 3.28 -17.29 4.78
C ILE A 54 2.11 -18.09 4.23
N SER A 55 2.14 -19.41 4.31
CA SER A 55 1.22 -20.31 3.60
C SER A 55 -0.26 -20.13 3.95
N GLU A 56 -0.57 -19.64 5.15
CA GLU A 56 -1.96 -19.50 5.63
C GLU A 56 -2.59 -18.14 5.23
N THR A 57 -1.78 -17.16 4.83
CA THR A 57 -2.23 -15.77 4.68
C THR A 57 -2.32 -15.27 3.24
N VAL A 58 -1.98 -16.08 2.25
CA VAL A 58 -1.98 -15.69 0.84
C VAL A 58 -3.29 -16.02 0.09
N ASN A 59 -4.29 -16.57 0.76
CA ASN A 59 -5.53 -17.01 0.14
C ASN A 59 -6.37 -15.90 -0.53
N PHE A 60 -6.16 -14.64 -0.15
CA PHE A 60 -6.79 -13.46 -0.76
C PHE A 60 -6.00 -12.91 -1.95
N ILE A 61 -4.84 -13.49 -2.30
CA ILE A 61 -4.06 -13.10 -3.48
C ILE A 61 -4.46 -14.00 -4.65
N SER A 62 -4.51 -13.42 -5.85
CA SER A 62 -4.81 -14.17 -7.08
C SER A 62 -3.60 -15.02 -7.49
N ASP A 63 -3.84 -16.24 -8.01
CA ASP A 63 -2.79 -17.10 -8.56
C ASP A 63 -2.02 -16.43 -9.70
N SER A 64 -2.67 -15.50 -10.43
CA SER A 64 -2.10 -14.72 -11.53
C SER A 64 -1.79 -13.28 -11.13
N VAL A 65 -1.49 -13.03 -9.86
CA VAL A 65 -1.11 -11.68 -9.38
C VAL A 65 0.10 -11.15 -10.14
N ILE A 66 0.07 -9.86 -10.48
CA ILE A 66 1.21 -9.15 -11.07
C ILE A 66 1.87 -8.35 -9.97
N ILE A 67 3.18 -8.54 -9.78
CA ILE A 67 3.93 -7.90 -8.72
C ILE A 67 5.03 -7.04 -9.34
N TYR A 68 5.15 -5.82 -8.86
CA TYR A 68 6.20 -4.87 -9.22
C TYR A 68 7.03 -4.58 -7.97
N PHE A 69 8.33 -4.85 -8.04
CA PHE A 69 9.33 -4.43 -7.06
C PHE A 69 10.20 -3.35 -7.70
N ASN A 70 9.99 -2.09 -7.32
CA ASN A 70 10.65 -0.96 -7.96
C ASN A 70 10.49 -1.01 -9.50
N ASN A 71 11.53 -1.39 -10.23
CA ASN A 71 11.56 -1.48 -11.69
C ASN A 71 11.35 -2.91 -12.24
N ASP A 72 11.40 -3.91 -11.38
CA ASP A 72 11.26 -5.32 -11.76
C ASP A 72 9.81 -5.79 -11.61
N SER A 73 9.45 -6.81 -12.36
CA SER A 73 8.11 -7.39 -12.25
C SER A 73 8.12 -8.89 -12.50
N PHE A 74 7.25 -9.59 -11.78
CA PHE A 74 6.99 -11.00 -11.98
C PHE A 74 5.50 -11.32 -11.85
N ILE A 75 5.07 -12.50 -12.26
CA ILE A 75 3.67 -12.92 -12.30
C ILE A 75 3.53 -14.25 -11.56
N GLY A 76 2.55 -14.30 -10.68
CA GLY A 76 2.09 -15.51 -10.02
C GLY A 76 2.33 -15.54 -8.53
N LEU A 77 1.36 -16.12 -7.82
CA LEU A 77 1.41 -16.28 -6.37
C LEU A 77 2.60 -17.15 -5.93
N ASN A 78 2.92 -18.20 -6.70
CA ASN A 78 4.05 -19.07 -6.37
C ASN A 78 5.39 -18.32 -6.41
N MET A 79 5.56 -17.38 -7.34
CA MET A 79 6.74 -16.52 -7.38
C MET A 79 6.83 -15.64 -6.13
N LEU A 80 5.72 -15.01 -5.71
CA LEU A 80 5.69 -14.22 -4.48
C LEU A 80 6.07 -15.05 -3.26
N ILE A 81 5.56 -16.27 -3.16
CA ILE A 81 5.91 -17.18 -2.05
C ILE A 81 7.39 -17.54 -2.10
N SER A 82 7.95 -17.78 -3.30
CA SER A 82 9.37 -18.07 -3.48
C SER A 82 10.26 -16.92 -3.01
N GLU A 83 9.93 -15.68 -3.40
CA GLU A 83 10.64 -14.47 -2.97
C GLU A 83 10.66 -14.36 -1.43
N PHE A 84 9.51 -14.55 -0.79
CA PHE A 84 9.44 -14.54 0.67
C PHE A 84 10.29 -15.65 1.34
N VAL A 85 10.33 -16.83 0.74
CA VAL A 85 11.18 -17.94 1.23
C VAL A 85 12.66 -17.60 1.06
N ASP A 86 13.04 -16.99 -0.05
CA ASP A 86 14.42 -16.60 -0.33
C ASP A 86 14.86 -15.43 0.56
N ASP A 87 13.95 -14.48 0.87
CA ASP A 87 14.20 -13.47 1.90
C ASP A 87 14.62 -14.09 3.23
N HIS A 88 13.92 -15.11 3.69
CA HIS A 88 14.25 -15.79 4.95
C HIS A 88 15.52 -16.67 4.90
N LYS A 89 16.04 -16.96 3.71
CA LYS A 89 17.39 -17.56 3.55
C LYS A 89 18.47 -16.46 3.55
N MET A 90 18.19 -15.34 2.88
CA MET A 90 19.12 -14.20 2.77
C MET A 90 19.24 -13.42 4.08
N PHE A 91 18.16 -13.32 4.83
CA PHE A 91 18.08 -12.46 6.01
C PHE A 91 17.65 -13.22 7.26
N SER A 92 18.15 -12.78 8.39
CA SER A 92 17.76 -13.22 9.74
C SER A 92 17.24 -12.02 10.55
N LYS A 93 16.52 -12.30 11.64
CA LYS A 93 15.97 -11.30 12.56
C LYS A 93 15.10 -10.26 11.85
N ILE A 94 14.30 -10.70 10.88
CA ILE A 94 13.37 -9.82 10.18
C ILE A 94 12.37 -9.23 11.18
N GLN A 95 12.29 -7.89 11.23
CA GLN A 95 11.41 -7.12 12.10
C GLN A 95 10.65 -6.09 11.28
N ILE A 96 9.41 -5.87 11.66
CA ILE A 96 8.51 -4.88 11.03
C ILE A 96 8.15 -3.87 12.11
N GLU A 97 8.44 -2.60 11.84
CA GLU A 97 8.13 -1.49 12.75
C GLU A 97 7.25 -0.45 12.03
N ASP A 98 6.55 0.39 12.79
CA ASP A 98 5.71 1.48 12.29
C ASP A 98 4.69 1.09 11.19
N LEU A 99 4.14 -0.13 11.29
CA LEU A 99 3.19 -0.67 10.33
C LEU A 99 1.91 0.16 10.27
N LYS A 100 1.66 0.77 9.11
CA LYS A 100 0.46 1.54 8.79
C LYS A 100 -0.26 0.89 7.63
N THR A 101 -1.56 0.69 7.74
CA THR A 101 -2.37 0.07 6.69
C THR A 101 -3.73 0.75 6.62
N HIS A 102 -4.17 1.09 5.42
CA HIS A 102 -5.51 1.63 5.16
C HIS A 102 -6.00 1.25 3.77
N THR A 103 -7.31 1.23 3.58
CA THR A 103 -7.94 0.89 2.30
C THR A 103 -8.71 2.08 1.75
N LEU A 104 -8.47 2.40 0.49
CA LEU A 104 -9.14 3.42 -0.30
C LEU A 104 -10.21 2.75 -1.19
N TYR A 105 -11.45 3.19 -1.03
CA TYR A 105 -12.60 2.78 -1.83
C TYR A 105 -13.00 3.91 -2.78
N PHE A 106 -12.93 3.70 -4.08
CA PHE A 106 -13.26 4.69 -5.10
C PHE A 106 -14.67 4.44 -5.65
N LYS A 107 -15.34 5.49 -6.16
CA LYS A 107 -16.70 5.43 -6.75
C LYS A 107 -16.82 4.49 -7.97
N ASN A 108 -15.72 4.16 -8.63
CA ASN A 108 -15.66 3.27 -9.78
C ASN A 108 -15.34 1.81 -9.39
N ASP A 109 -15.69 1.41 -8.19
CA ASP A 109 -15.43 0.08 -7.61
C ASP A 109 -13.94 -0.31 -7.54
N LYS A 110 -13.04 0.65 -7.73
CA LYS A 110 -11.60 0.43 -7.53
C LYS A 110 -11.32 0.44 -6.03
N ILE A 111 -10.62 -0.60 -5.56
CA ILE A 111 -10.20 -0.74 -4.17
C ILE A 111 -8.68 -0.88 -4.15
N ILE A 112 -8.02 -0.08 -3.31
CA ILE A 112 -6.57 -0.14 -3.10
C ILE A 112 -6.32 -0.17 -1.60
N THR A 113 -5.57 -1.16 -1.12
CA THR A 113 -5.01 -1.13 0.23
C THR A 113 -3.57 -0.63 0.14
N GLU A 114 -3.28 0.41 0.87
CA GLU A 114 -1.94 0.97 1.00
C GLU A 114 -1.35 0.55 2.34
N GLN A 115 -0.09 0.16 2.31
CA GLN A 115 0.65 -0.27 3.48
C GLN A 115 2.04 0.34 3.47
N SER A 116 2.52 0.79 4.63
CA SER A 116 3.89 1.24 4.81
C SER A 116 4.43 0.75 6.15
N PHE A 117 5.72 0.45 6.19
CA PHE A 117 6.42 0.03 7.40
C PHE A 117 7.93 0.20 7.25
N GLU A 118 8.62 0.21 8.38
CA GLU A 118 10.07 0.08 8.45
C GLU A 118 10.44 -1.41 8.55
N TRP A 119 11.27 -1.86 7.64
CA TRP A 119 11.78 -3.23 7.58
C TRP A 119 13.22 -3.28 8.03
N HIS A 120 13.52 -4.15 8.99
CA HIS A 120 14.85 -4.36 9.54
C HIS A 120 15.22 -5.83 9.45
N ALA A 121 16.48 -6.13 9.11
CA ALA A 121 17.01 -7.49 9.13
C ALA A 121 18.54 -7.49 9.21
N ASP A 122 19.11 -8.62 9.57
CA ASP A 122 20.54 -8.86 9.46
C ASP A 122 20.81 -9.76 8.24
N GLY A 123 21.65 -9.31 7.31
CA GLY A 123 22.07 -10.08 6.14
C GLY A 123 22.87 -11.32 6.57
N ASN A 124 22.50 -12.48 6.05
CA ASN A 124 23.16 -13.74 6.40
C ASN A 124 24.54 -13.90 5.72
N PHE A 125 24.78 -13.21 4.62
CA PHE A 125 26.00 -13.28 3.82
C PHE A 125 26.90 -12.06 4.05
N SER A 126 26.38 -10.85 3.94
CA SER A 126 27.13 -9.62 4.18
C SER A 126 27.47 -9.38 5.65
N LYS A 127 26.68 -9.94 6.59
CA LYS A 127 26.70 -9.66 8.02
C LYS A 127 26.34 -8.22 8.39
N ASN A 128 25.79 -7.46 7.43
CA ASN A 128 25.36 -6.09 7.65
C ASN A 128 23.91 -6.05 8.16
N HIS A 129 23.62 -5.07 9.00
CA HIS A 129 22.25 -4.72 9.29
C HIS A 129 21.63 -3.94 8.11
N VAL A 130 20.47 -4.35 7.69
CA VAL A 130 19.70 -3.72 6.60
C VAL A 130 18.45 -3.08 7.20
N HIS A 131 18.21 -1.84 6.82
CA HIS A 131 17.02 -1.09 7.18
C HIS A 131 16.49 -0.38 5.94
N THR A 132 15.18 -0.48 5.68
CA THR A 132 14.53 0.20 4.57
C THR A 132 13.06 0.47 4.87
N SER A 133 12.56 1.64 4.43
CA SER A 133 11.13 1.96 4.44
C SER A 133 10.47 1.31 3.22
N ILE A 134 9.43 0.53 3.43
CA ILE A 134 8.70 -0.16 2.37
C ILE A 134 7.30 0.44 2.23
N HIS A 135 6.92 0.72 0.99
CA HIS A 135 5.58 1.15 0.61
C HIS A 135 4.97 0.16 -0.37
N LEU A 136 3.77 -0.34 -0.06
CA LEU A 136 3.06 -1.35 -0.84
C LEU A 136 1.66 -0.86 -1.18
N ASN A 137 1.26 -1.10 -2.43
CA ASN A 137 -0.11 -0.87 -2.91
C ASN A 137 -0.68 -2.19 -3.41
N TYR A 138 -1.78 -2.64 -2.80
CA TYR A 138 -2.51 -3.84 -3.16
C TYR A 138 -3.78 -3.45 -3.91
N TYR A 139 -3.88 -3.85 -5.17
CA TYR A 139 -5.03 -3.55 -6.03
C TYR A 139 -5.99 -4.74 -6.03
N TRP A 140 -7.20 -4.51 -5.57
CA TRP A 140 -8.24 -5.53 -5.46
C TRP A 140 -9.09 -5.62 -6.72
N LYS A 141 -9.45 -6.84 -7.08
CA LYS A 141 -10.47 -7.17 -8.08
C LYS A 141 -11.41 -8.18 -7.47
N LYS A 142 -12.63 -7.73 -7.14
CA LYS A 142 -13.57 -8.47 -6.28
C LYS A 142 -12.94 -8.70 -4.90
N ASP A 143 -12.78 -9.94 -4.50
CA ASP A 143 -12.25 -10.40 -3.21
C ASP A 143 -10.76 -10.80 -3.23
N LYS A 144 -10.09 -10.62 -4.38
CA LYS A 144 -8.69 -11.00 -4.59
C LYS A 144 -7.80 -9.81 -4.95
N VAL A 145 -6.58 -9.81 -4.45
CA VAL A 145 -5.52 -8.93 -4.92
C VAL A 145 -4.98 -9.46 -6.24
N ASN A 146 -5.05 -8.66 -7.30
CA ASN A 146 -4.57 -9.04 -8.63
C ASN A 146 -3.30 -8.29 -9.07
N LYS A 147 -2.91 -7.25 -8.31
CA LYS A 147 -1.67 -6.51 -8.54
C LYS A 147 -1.12 -6.00 -7.22
N ILE A 148 0.20 -6.10 -7.05
CA ILE A 148 0.96 -5.52 -5.94
C ILE A 148 2.03 -4.60 -6.54
N VAL A 149 2.25 -3.44 -5.92
CA VAL A 149 3.34 -2.54 -6.26
C VAL A 149 4.09 -2.25 -4.97
N ALA A 150 5.36 -2.62 -4.92
CA ALA A 150 6.28 -2.35 -3.83
C ALA A 150 7.33 -1.33 -4.26
N ILE A 151 7.60 -0.35 -3.40
CA ILE A 151 8.61 0.68 -3.58
C ILE A 151 9.43 0.75 -2.30
N PHE A 152 10.74 0.58 -2.43
CA PHE A 152 11.69 0.65 -1.32
C PHE A 152 13.11 0.94 -1.82
N ASP A 153 13.99 1.40 -0.94
CA ASP A 153 15.41 1.48 -1.24
C ASP A 153 16.01 0.08 -1.23
N SER A 154 16.41 -0.40 -2.40
CA SER A 154 16.86 -1.78 -2.61
C SER A 154 18.37 -1.97 -2.58
N GLU A 155 19.18 -0.93 -2.38
CA GLU A 155 20.65 -1.04 -2.50
C GLU A 155 21.23 -2.12 -1.58
N ASN A 156 20.92 -2.08 -0.30
CA ASN A 156 21.43 -3.05 0.67
C ASN A 156 20.80 -4.44 0.48
N TYR A 157 19.53 -4.50 0.08
CA TYR A 157 18.84 -5.74 -0.25
C TYR A 157 19.51 -6.44 -1.44
N LEU A 158 19.73 -5.72 -2.55
CA LEU A 158 20.38 -6.25 -3.76
C LEU A 158 21.81 -6.74 -3.49
N ASN A 159 22.56 -6.08 -2.61
CA ASN A 159 23.89 -6.54 -2.21
C ASN A 159 23.83 -7.92 -1.55
N GLU A 160 22.85 -8.17 -0.69
CA GLU A 160 22.66 -9.47 -0.05
C GLU A 160 22.23 -10.54 -1.05
N GLU A 161 21.31 -10.21 -1.96
CA GLU A 161 20.87 -11.09 -3.05
C GLU A 161 22.02 -11.52 -3.96
N ILE A 162 22.90 -10.59 -4.33
CA ILE A 162 24.10 -10.88 -5.13
C ILE A 162 25.03 -11.87 -4.40
N LEU A 163 25.19 -11.73 -3.09
CA LEU A 163 26.01 -12.62 -2.30
C LEU A 163 25.39 -14.02 -2.16
N PHE A 164 24.07 -14.09 -1.98
CA PHE A 164 23.29 -15.32 -1.94
C PHE A 164 23.45 -16.11 -3.25
N ASN A 165 23.18 -15.48 -4.38
CA ASN A 165 23.25 -16.10 -5.70
C ASN A 165 24.67 -16.58 -6.08
N LYS A 166 25.73 -15.99 -5.51
CA LYS A 166 27.12 -16.45 -5.70
C LYS A 166 27.45 -17.74 -4.95
N GLN A 167 26.67 -18.12 -3.96
CA GLN A 167 26.92 -19.36 -3.20
C GLN A 167 26.14 -20.56 -3.74
N GLU A 168 25.05 -20.31 -4.48
CA GLU A 168 24.27 -21.38 -5.11
C GLU A 168 24.86 -21.86 -6.47
N ASN A 169 25.85 -21.13 -7.02
CA ASN A 169 26.58 -21.48 -8.25
C ASN A 169 28.01 -21.98 -7.93
#